data_caf2fd1e712c6dea7b06296a74d0049a
#
_entry.id   caf2fd1e712c6dea7b06296a74d0049a
#
_cell.length_a   1.000
_cell.length_b   1.000
_cell.length_c   1.000
_cell.angle_alpha   90.00
_cell.angle_beta   90.00
_cell.angle_gamma   90.00
#
_symmetry.space_group_name_H-M   'P 1'
#
loop_
_entity.id
_entity.type
_entity.pdbx_description
1 polymer ?
#
loop_
_entity_poly.entity_id
_entity_poly.type
_entity_poly.pdbx_seq_one_letter_code
_entity_poly.pdbx_strand_id
1 'polypeptide(L)'
;MKKQLQKLLTCLLSGILLLSLLVTTPANQLAVKAAPAVNSPYKKACWISFLDIEELLQDKTEKTFRATVSAMYDNVLHYGMNTVIVHVRAMGDAMYPSDYFPWSEYLTSDRSNPGYDPLQIMIELAHAKNLQFEAWLNPYRLSRDNKSTVSFKTTPYYAQFLPYTIEYTAPGGQTCLALDPARTETKDLIVKGIREIVSRYDVDGIHFDDYFYVSGMADQLDIVSRKNNVNALVSQVYSTIKSIKPGCTFGISPAGNPDNARSQGADIDTWLSTPGYIDYIMPQIYWTDVYMTANGAVPMFSNRCSAWTALNKQQLPMYAGLALYRVGTNSKTDLGWAASDTNLAYQYVTAKQLGYDGYALFRYQWLEKEIAAAELNHLKNY
;
A
#
# COMPACT_ATOMS: atom_id res chain seq x y z
N MET A 1 -21.71 -16.11 75.60
CA MET A 1 -20.56 -16.49 74.75
C MET A 1 -20.85 -17.67 73.80
N LYS A 2 -21.50 -18.78 74.21
CA LYS A 2 -21.76 -19.94 73.33
C LYS A 2 -22.69 -19.67 72.12
N LYS A 3 -23.66 -18.76 72.18
CA LYS A 3 -24.61 -18.46 71.11
C LYS A 3 -24.01 -17.56 69.97
N GLN A 4 -22.95 -16.78 70.24
CA GLN A 4 -22.26 -15.98 69.24
C GLN A 4 -21.25 -16.82 68.45
N LEU A 5 -20.66 -17.83 69.07
CA LEU A 5 -19.70 -18.71 68.39
C LEU A 5 -20.41 -19.66 67.41
N GLN A 6 -21.65 -20.06 67.66
CA GLN A 6 -22.42 -20.86 66.71
C GLN A 6 -22.88 -20.11 65.46
N LYS A 7 -23.18 -18.80 65.58
CA LYS A 7 -23.53 -17.97 64.40
C LYS A 7 -22.33 -17.68 63.52
N LEU A 8 -21.13 -17.56 64.06
CA LEU A 8 -19.89 -17.41 63.27
C LEU A 8 -19.50 -18.72 62.54
N LEU A 9 -19.71 -19.88 63.15
CA LEU A 9 -19.41 -21.16 62.48
C LEU A 9 -20.38 -21.49 61.32
N THR A 10 -21.67 -21.06 61.47
CA THR A 10 -22.68 -21.29 60.41
C THR A 10 -22.44 -20.36 59.17
N CYS A 11 -21.91 -19.18 59.35
CA CYS A 11 -21.53 -18.26 58.26
C CYS A 11 -20.24 -18.70 57.52
N LEU A 12 -19.29 -19.35 58.23
CA LEU A 12 -18.07 -19.88 57.63
C LEU A 12 -18.31 -21.17 56.80
N LEU A 13 -19.27 -22.04 57.19
CA LEU A 13 -19.61 -23.25 56.47
C LEU A 13 -20.46 -22.97 55.23
N SER A 14 -21.28 -21.91 55.19
CA SER A 14 -22.05 -21.51 54.05
C SER A 14 -21.19 -20.79 52.97
N GLY A 15 -20.05 -20.20 53.34
CA GLY A 15 -19.10 -19.58 52.40
C GLY A 15 -18.22 -20.60 51.68
N ILE A 16 -17.96 -21.75 52.27
CA ILE A 16 -17.10 -22.81 51.67
C ILE A 16 -17.89 -23.72 50.73
N LEU A 17 -19.22 -23.84 50.86
CA LEU A 17 -20.03 -24.65 49.95
C LEU A 17 -20.42 -23.93 48.65
N LEU A 18 -20.21 -22.61 48.55
CA LEU A 18 -20.45 -21.79 47.31
C LEU A 18 -19.21 -21.68 46.43
N LEU A 19 -18.03 -22.16 46.89
CA LEU A 19 -16.78 -22.10 46.13
C LEU A 19 -16.42 -23.40 45.40
N SER A 20 -17.22 -24.49 45.52
CA SER A 20 -16.94 -25.79 44.92
C SER A 20 -17.83 -26.17 43.73
N LEU A 21 -18.65 -25.23 43.21
CA LEU A 21 -19.54 -25.46 42.07
C LEU A 21 -19.19 -24.63 40.82
N LEU A 22 -17.94 -24.13 40.75
CA LEU A 22 -17.47 -23.29 39.62
C LEU A 22 -16.29 -23.94 38.87
N VAL A 23 -16.23 -25.25 38.77
CA VAL A 23 -15.27 -25.92 37.91
C VAL A 23 -15.97 -27.06 37.22
N THR A 24 -16.55 -26.85 36.08
CA THR A 24 -16.58 -27.66 34.84
C THR A 24 -17.64 -27.11 33.88
N THR A 25 -17.33 -25.98 33.27
CA THR A 25 -17.88 -25.71 31.95
C THR A 25 -16.71 -25.76 30.97
N PRO A 26 -16.84 -26.47 29.84
CA PRO A 26 -15.80 -26.42 28.82
C PRO A 26 -15.65 -24.97 28.39
N ALA A 27 -14.41 -24.48 28.36
CA ALA A 27 -14.09 -23.19 27.84
C ALA A 27 -14.51 -23.15 26.38
N ASN A 28 -15.73 -22.70 26.09
CA ASN A 28 -16.03 -22.09 24.83
C ASN A 28 -15.10 -20.87 24.77
N GLN A 29 -14.00 -20.98 24.01
CA GLN A 29 -13.26 -19.84 23.55
C GLN A 29 -14.24 -19.01 22.71
N LEU A 30 -14.91 -18.04 23.37
CA LEU A 30 -15.48 -16.91 22.67
C LEU A 30 -14.29 -16.28 21.95
N ALA A 31 -14.23 -16.52 20.63
CA ALA A 31 -13.38 -15.73 19.78
C ALA A 31 -13.68 -14.26 20.10
N VAL A 32 -12.77 -13.62 20.79
CA VAL A 32 -12.82 -12.17 20.99
C VAL A 32 -12.74 -11.61 19.60
N LYS A 33 -13.89 -11.24 19.04
CA LYS A 33 -13.96 -10.50 17.79
C LYS A 33 -13.12 -9.25 18.04
N ALA A 34 -11.97 -9.14 17.39
CA ALA A 34 -11.12 -7.97 17.48
C ALA A 34 -12.02 -6.76 17.28
N ALA A 35 -11.92 -5.78 18.16
CA ALA A 35 -12.62 -4.52 17.97
C ALA A 35 -12.19 -3.97 16.59
N PRO A 36 -13.12 -3.41 15.80
CA PRO A 36 -12.76 -2.81 14.53
C PRO A 36 -11.62 -1.83 14.79
N ALA A 37 -10.58 -1.88 13.95
CA ALA A 37 -9.46 -0.97 14.03
C ALA A 37 -10.02 0.44 14.20
N VAL A 38 -9.63 1.11 15.30
CA VAL A 38 -10.01 2.51 15.51
C VAL A 38 -9.47 3.25 14.30
N ASN A 39 -10.35 3.81 13.47
CA ASN A 39 -9.97 4.70 12.37
C ASN A 39 -9.20 5.87 12.99
N SER A 40 -7.88 5.68 13.15
CA SER A 40 -7.00 6.80 13.45
C SER A 40 -7.16 7.78 12.30
N PRO A 41 -7.47 9.06 12.52
CA PRO A 41 -7.53 10.04 11.46
C PRO A 41 -6.19 10.19 10.74
N TYR A 42 -5.11 9.68 11.34
CA TYR A 42 -3.76 9.71 10.78
C TYR A 42 -3.33 8.33 10.28
N LYS A 43 -3.11 8.22 8.97
CA LYS A 43 -2.54 7.03 8.35
C LYS A 43 -1.01 7.10 8.43
N LYS A 44 -0.40 6.11 9.08
CA LYS A 44 1.05 5.89 9.10
C LYS A 44 1.30 4.55 8.42
N ALA A 45 1.69 4.58 7.15
CA ALA A 45 1.72 3.40 6.31
C ALA A 45 3.13 2.98 5.91
N CYS A 46 3.29 1.71 5.57
CA CYS A 46 4.46 1.16 4.92
C CYS A 46 4.06 0.50 3.60
N TRP A 47 4.72 0.84 2.49
CA TRP A 47 4.63 0.08 1.25
C TRP A 47 5.46 -1.20 1.32
N ILE A 48 4.82 -2.33 1.01
CA ILE A 48 5.47 -3.63 0.80
C ILE A 48 5.36 -3.94 -0.69
N SER A 49 6.46 -3.77 -1.40
CA SER A 49 6.49 -3.89 -2.86
C SER A 49 6.73 -5.33 -3.32
N PHE A 50 6.53 -5.60 -4.59
CA PHE A 50 6.87 -6.88 -5.21
C PHE A 50 8.37 -7.24 -5.02
N LEU A 51 9.26 -6.24 -4.86
CA LEU A 51 10.68 -6.48 -4.57
C LEU A 51 10.91 -7.00 -3.15
N ASP A 52 10.11 -6.52 -2.18
CA ASP A 52 10.15 -7.04 -0.80
C ASP A 52 9.59 -8.46 -0.75
N ILE A 53 8.55 -8.73 -1.55
CA ILE A 53 7.93 -10.05 -1.68
C ILE A 53 8.90 -11.05 -2.33
N GLU A 54 9.56 -10.68 -3.42
CA GLU A 54 10.60 -11.50 -4.07
C GLU A 54 11.71 -11.86 -3.08
N GLU A 55 12.22 -10.89 -2.34
CA GLU A 55 13.35 -11.09 -1.42
C GLU A 55 12.97 -11.95 -0.20
N LEU A 56 11.78 -11.76 0.36
CA LEU A 56 11.43 -12.30 1.67
C LEU A 56 10.42 -13.45 1.61
N LEU A 57 9.54 -13.47 0.61
CA LEU A 57 8.36 -14.34 0.58
C LEU A 57 8.32 -15.31 -0.61
N GLN A 58 9.20 -15.16 -1.63
CA GLN A 58 9.21 -16.04 -2.79
C GLN A 58 9.49 -17.50 -2.42
N ASP A 59 8.76 -18.42 -3.03
CA ASP A 59 8.90 -19.88 -2.89
C ASP A 59 8.82 -20.41 -1.43
N LYS A 60 8.08 -19.70 -0.55
CA LYS A 60 7.89 -20.13 0.83
C LYS A 60 6.75 -21.14 0.95
N THR A 61 6.91 -22.09 1.89
CA THR A 61 5.77 -22.88 2.36
C THR A 61 4.79 -22.00 3.12
N GLU A 62 3.51 -22.39 3.21
CA GLU A 62 2.51 -21.63 3.97
C GLU A 62 2.98 -21.28 5.38
N LYS A 63 3.55 -22.26 6.11
CA LYS A 63 4.06 -22.07 7.47
C LYS A 63 5.13 -20.99 7.53
N THR A 64 6.09 -21.02 6.62
CA THR A 64 7.18 -20.04 6.58
C THR A 64 6.68 -18.68 6.10
N PHE A 65 5.77 -18.66 5.12
CA PHE A 65 5.12 -17.44 4.63
C PHE A 65 4.39 -16.71 5.77
N ARG A 66 3.53 -17.41 6.53
CA ARG A 66 2.82 -16.85 7.70
C ARG A 66 3.79 -16.29 8.74
N ALA A 67 4.85 -17.02 9.07
CA ALA A 67 5.83 -16.60 10.06
C ALA A 67 6.57 -15.33 9.59
N THR A 68 7.00 -15.29 8.33
CA THR A 68 7.71 -14.12 7.75
C THR A 68 6.82 -12.90 7.69
N VAL A 69 5.58 -13.02 7.16
CA VAL A 69 4.62 -11.90 7.10
C VAL A 69 4.29 -11.39 8.50
N SER A 70 4.11 -12.29 9.49
CA SER A 70 3.87 -11.87 10.87
C SER A 70 5.04 -11.04 11.43
N ALA A 71 6.29 -11.46 11.20
CA ALA A 71 7.47 -10.72 11.62
C ALA A 71 7.60 -9.36 10.90
N MET A 72 7.29 -9.32 9.60
CA MET A 72 7.24 -8.06 8.84
C MET A 72 6.26 -7.06 9.46
N TYR A 73 5.06 -7.52 9.84
CA TYR A 73 4.06 -6.66 10.44
C TYR A 73 4.41 -6.23 11.88
N ASP A 74 5.09 -7.09 12.64
CA ASP A 74 5.63 -6.69 13.95
C ASP A 74 6.66 -5.56 13.81
N ASN A 75 7.48 -5.60 12.77
CA ASN A 75 8.45 -4.54 12.46
C ASN A 75 7.75 -3.23 12.05
N VAL A 76 6.69 -3.30 11.24
CA VAL A 76 5.84 -2.14 10.89
C VAL A 76 5.25 -1.51 12.15
N LEU A 77 4.68 -2.31 13.05
CA LEU A 77 4.13 -1.85 14.33
C LEU A 77 5.20 -1.30 15.27
N HIS A 78 6.41 -1.88 15.26
CA HIS A 78 7.53 -1.39 16.06
C HIS A 78 7.83 0.08 15.81
N TYR A 79 7.70 0.53 14.56
CA TYR A 79 7.88 1.93 14.18
C TYR A 79 6.59 2.77 14.23
N GLY A 80 5.53 2.27 14.91
CA GLY A 80 4.31 3.02 15.17
C GLY A 80 3.40 3.22 13.96
N MET A 81 3.58 2.43 12.91
CA MET A 81 2.70 2.45 11.74
C MET A 81 1.45 1.59 11.96
N ASN A 82 0.36 1.93 11.27
CA ASN A 82 -0.96 1.33 11.44
C ASN A 82 -1.56 0.77 10.14
N THR A 83 -0.86 0.89 9.03
CA THR A 83 -1.34 0.47 7.70
C THR A 83 -0.22 -0.17 6.90
N VAL A 84 -0.52 -1.26 6.22
CA VAL A 84 0.35 -1.84 5.19
C VAL A 84 -0.31 -1.70 3.82
N ILE A 85 0.46 -1.24 2.83
CA ILE A 85 0.04 -1.11 1.44
C ILE A 85 0.86 -2.12 0.64
N VAL A 86 0.25 -3.25 0.27
CA VAL A 86 0.97 -4.42 -0.22
C VAL A 86 0.69 -4.66 -1.70
N HIS A 87 1.72 -4.79 -2.51
CA HIS A 87 1.57 -5.24 -3.89
C HIS A 87 0.89 -6.63 -3.93
N VAL A 88 -0.26 -6.69 -4.57
CA VAL A 88 -0.98 -7.93 -4.84
C VAL A 88 -1.11 -8.18 -6.35
N ARG A 89 -0.85 -7.15 -7.16
CA ARG A 89 -0.77 -7.23 -8.63
C ARG A 89 0.22 -6.19 -9.15
N ALA A 90 1.44 -6.60 -9.46
CA ALA A 90 2.53 -5.69 -9.81
C ALA A 90 2.80 -5.62 -11.33
N MET A 91 2.62 -6.72 -12.07
CA MET A 91 3.05 -6.90 -13.46
C MET A 91 1.98 -7.59 -14.34
N GLY A 92 0.70 -7.28 -14.18
CA GLY A 92 -0.37 -8.03 -14.86
C GLY A 92 -0.45 -9.48 -14.41
N ASP A 93 -0.10 -9.71 -13.18
CA ASP A 93 -0.05 -10.98 -12.46
C ASP A 93 -0.92 -10.90 -11.19
N ALA A 94 -0.96 -11.95 -10.37
CA ALA A 94 -1.67 -11.94 -9.10
C ALA A 94 -0.88 -12.69 -8.03
N MET A 95 -0.93 -12.20 -6.80
CA MET A 95 -0.41 -12.87 -5.60
C MET A 95 -1.56 -13.51 -4.80
N TYR A 96 -2.57 -13.98 -5.52
CA TYR A 96 -3.77 -14.65 -5.00
C TYR A 96 -4.40 -15.50 -6.12
N PRO A 97 -5.26 -16.49 -5.80
CA PRO A 97 -6.00 -17.25 -6.81
C PRO A 97 -6.90 -16.32 -7.63
N SER A 98 -6.48 -15.99 -8.87
CA SER A 98 -7.22 -15.10 -9.78
C SER A 98 -7.78 -15.87 -10.97
N ASP A 99 -9.01 -15.51 -11.39
CA ASP A 99 -9.63 -16.02 -12.62
C ASP A 99 -9.13 -15.29 -13.87
N TYR A 100 -8.40 -14.18 -13.70
CA TYR A 100 -8.04 -13.25 -14.77
C TYR A 100 -6.53 -13.10 -15.01
N PHE A 101 -5.71 -13.35 -13.97
CA PHE A 101 -4.28 -13.09 -13.99
C PHE A 101 -3.47 -14.33 -13.59
N PRO A 102 -2.28 -14.55 -14.20
CA PRO A 102 -1.37 -15.62 -13.76
C PRO A 102 -0.83 -15.37 -12.36
N TRP A 103 -0.33 -16.42 -11.72
CA TRP A 103 0.47 -16.28 -10.52
C TRP A 103 1.71 -15.41 -10.77
N SER A 104 2.05 -14.61 -9.79
CA SER A 104 3.21 -13.71 -9.86
C SER A 104 4.53 -14.46 -9.74
N GLU A 105 5.49 -14.18 -10.65
CA GLU A 105 6.85 -14.71 -10.53
C GLU A 105 7.60 -14.19 -9.30
N TYR A 106 7.15 -13.10 -8.70
CA TYR A 106 7.72 -12.56 -7.46
C TYR A 106 7.25 -13.32 -6.22
N LEU A 107 6.19 -14.11 -6.33
CA LEU A 107 5.68 -14.95 -5.26
C LEU A 107 6.14 -16.40 -5.41
N THR A 108 6.03 -16.96 -6.61
CA THR A 108 6.55 -18.27 -6.97
C THR A 108 7.38 -18.16 -8.25
N SER A 109 8.65 -18.52 -8.17
CA SER A 109 9.64 -18.27 -9.24
C SER A 109 9.26 -18.91 -10.59
N ASP A 110 8.47 -19.98 -10.56
CA ASP A 110 7.95 -20.69 -11.72
C ASP A 110 6.49 -20.32 -12.07
N ARG A 111 5.89 -19.34 -11.40
CA ARG A 111 4.48 -18.92 -11.56
C ARG A 111 3.48 -20.03 -11.24
N SER A 112 3.85 -21.02 -10.43
CA SER A 112 2.94 -22.07 -9.99
C SER A 112 2.05 -21.61 -8.83
N ASN A 113 0.95 -22.34 -8.60
CA ASN A 113 0.13 -22.16 -7.42
C ASN A 113 0.92 -22.59 -6.17
N PRO A 114 1.10 -21.71 -5.17
CA PRO A 114 1.84 -22.03 -3.95
C PRO A 114 1.16 -23.09 -3.05
N GLY A 115 -0.10 -23.46 -3.34
CA GLY A 115 -0.88 -24.40 -2.54
C GLY A 115 -1.62 -23.78 -1.34
N TYR A 116 -1.58 -22.45 -1.23
CA TYR A 116 -2.30 -21.66 -0.22
C TYR A 116 -2.71 -20.30 -0.83
N ASP A 117 -3.51 -19.51 -0.11
CA ASP A 117 -3.90 -18.16 -0.53
C ASP A 117 -3.06 -17.09 0.20
N PRO A 118 -2.03 -16.53 -0.43
CA PRO A 118 -1.15 -15.53 0.18
C PRO A 118 -1.87 -14.24 0.57
N LEU A 119 -2.80 -13.76 -0.25
CA LEU A 119 -3.54 -12.53 0.02
C LEU A 119 -4.44 -12.68 1.25
N GLN A 120 -5.16 -13.80 1.35
CA GLN A 120 -5.98 -14.10 2.52
C GLN A 120 -5.13 -14.13 3.79
N ILE A 121 -3.97 -14.81 3.75
CA ILE A 121 -3.04 -14.88 4.88
C ILE A 121 -2.53 -13.49 5.29
N MET A 122 -2.14 -12.66 4.34
CA MET A 122 -1.63 -11.30 4.61
C MET A 122 -2.69 -10.43 5.28
N ILE A 123 -3.95 -10.49 4.82
CA ILE A 123 -5.06 -9.75 5.41
C ILE A 123 -5.37 -10.23 6.84
N GLU A 124 -5.49 -11.56 7.03
CA GLU A 124 -5.75 -12.16 8.35
C GLU A 124 -4.69 -11.72 9.38
N LEU A 125 -3.42 -11.76 9.01
CA LEU A 125 -2.32 -11.39 9.88
C LEU A 125 -2.28 -9.87 10.15
N ALA A 126 -2.62 -9.03 9.17
CA ALA A 126 -2.74 -7.59 9.36
C ALA A 126 -3.85 -7.26 10.36
N HIS A 127 -5.04 -7.79 10.15
CA HIS A 127 -6.19 -7.55 11.02
C HIS A 127 -5.99 -8.13 12.43
N ALA A 128 -5.35 -9.30 12.57
CA ALA A 128 -5.01 -9.88 13.88
C ALA A 128 -4.07 -8.96 14.69
N LYS A 129 -3.33 -8.08 14.02
CA LYS A 129 -2.42 -7.10 14.63
C LYS A 129 -2.98 -5.67 14.64
N ASN A 130 -4.27 -5.48 14.31
CA ASN A 130 -4.92 -4.17 14.17
C ASN A 130 -4.26 -3.24 13.12
N LEU A 131 -3.63 -3.80 12.09
CA LEU A 131 -3.17 -3.08 10.92
C LEU A 131 -4.28 -3.03 9.88
N GLN A 132 -4.44 -1.89 9.21
CA GLN A 132 -5.20 -1.81 7.96
C GLN A 132 -4.40 -2.43 6.82
N PHE A 133 -5.09 -3.12 5.91
CA PHE A 133 -4.49 -3.74 4.73
C PHE A 133 -5.06 -3.11 3.46
N GLU A 134 -4.22 -2.43 2.69
CA GLU A 134 -4.58 -1.92 1.36
C GLU A 134 -3.90 -2.75 0.27
N ALA A 135 -4.72 -3.27 -0.64
CA ALA A 135 -4.21 -4.01 -1.79
C ALA A 135 -3.68 -3.04 -2.85
N TRP A 136 -2.37 -3.09 -3.09
CA TRP A 136 -1.72 -2.25 -4.09
C TRP A 136 -1.65 -2.97 -5.44
N LEU A 137 -2.16 -2.29 -6.47
CA LEU A 137 -2.16 -2.77 -7.84
C LEU A 137 -1.50 -1.73 -8.75
N ASN A 138 -0.65 -2.19 -9.65
CA ASN A 138 -0.28 -1.42 -10.82
C ASN A 138 -1.30 -1.71 -11.93
N PRO A 139 -2.01 -0.72 -12.47
CA PRO A 139 -3.10 -0.99 -13.40
C PRO A 139 -2.63 -1.56 -14.75
N TYR A 140 -1.51 -1.09 -15.31
CA TYR A 140 -1.17 -1.35 -16.70
C TYR A 140 0.11 -2.15 -16.91
N ARG A 141 1.05 -2.13 -15.98
CA ARG A 141 2.39 -2.71 -16.18
C ARG A 141 2.34 -4.23 -16.32
N LEU A 142 3.00 -4.76 -17.37
CA LEU A 142 3.19 -6.19 -17.58
C LEU A 142 4.64 -6.63 -17.38
N SER A 143 5.60 -5.72 -17.61
CA SER A 143 7.02 -5.98 -17.36
C SER A 143 7.75 -4.68 -17.00
N ARG A 144 8.99 -4.78 -16.49
CA ARG A 144 9.80 -3.64 -16.07
C ARG A 144 11.15 -3.51 -16.76
N ASP A 145 11.58 -4.57 -17.44
CA ASP A 145 12.88 -4.68 -18.09
C ASP A 145 12.86 -5.77 -19.16
N ASN A 146 13.97 -5.92 -19.88
CA ASN A 146 14.09 -6.92 -20.95
C ASN A 146 13.88 -8.35 -20.43
N LYS A 147 14.38 -8.68 -19.22
CA LYS A 147 14.27 -10.03 -18.64
C LYS A 147 12.80 -10.36 -18.33
N SER A 148 12.12 -9.49 -17.61
CA SER A 148 10.71 -9.68 -17.26
C SER A 148 9.79 -9.65 -18.51
N THR A 149 10.15 -8.88 -19.54
CA THR A 149 9.46 -8.89 -20.83
C THR A 149 9.54 -10.25 -21.50
N VAL A 150 10.73 -10.85 -21.58
CA VAL A 150 10.91 -12.21 -22.12
C VAL A 150 10.15 -13.22 -21.28
N SER A 151 10.27 -13.15 -19.95
CA SER A 151 9.55 -14.05 -19.03
C SER A 151 8.03 -13.97 -19.24
N PHE A 152 7.46 -12.76 -19.32
CA PHE A 152 6.02 -12.60 -19.52
C PHE A 152 5.56 -13.15 -20.87
N LYS A 153 6.33 -12.91 -21.96
CA LYS A 153 6.02 -13.42 -23.32
C LYS A 153 5.97 -14.96 -23.41
N THR A 154 6.58 -15.67 -22.45
CA THR A 154 6.50 -17.15 -22.40
C THR A 154 5.28 -17.67 -21.66
N THR A 155 4.51 -16.81 -20.97
CA THR A 155 3.30 -17.24 -20.27
C THR A 155 2.14 -17.51 -21.22
N PRO A 156 1.22 -18.45 -20.90
CA PRO A 156 -0.01 -18.65 -21.69
C PRO A 156 -0.89 -17.39 -21.74
N TYR A 157 -0.80 -16.52 -20.73
CA TYR A 157 -1.58 -15.28 -20.64
C TYR A 157 -1.11 -14.20 -21.63
N TYR A 158 0.14 -14.26 -22.10
CA TYR A 158 0.62 -13.30 -23.09
C TYR A 158 -0.21 -13.31 -24.37
N ALA A 159 -0.55 -14.49 -24.88
CA ALA A 159 -1.41 -14.62 -26.06
C ALA A 159 -2.79 -14.00 -25.84
N GLN A 160 -3.34 -14.11 -24.62
CA GLN A 160 -4.61 -13.50 -24.23
C GLN A 160 -4.52 -11.98 -24.17
N PHE A 161 -3.41 -11.41 -23.67
CA PHE A 161 -3.25 -9.97 -23.49
C PHE A 161 -2.70 -9.25 -24.73
N LEU A 162 -2.06 -9.99 -25.63
CA LEU A 162 -1.38 -9.44 -26.82
C LEU A 162 -2.22 -8.44 -27.63
N PRO A 163 -3.55 -8.64 -27.88
CA PRO A 163 -4.35 -7.71 -28.68
C PRO A 163 -4.49 -6.31 -28.10
N TYR A 164 -4.18 -6.13 -26.79
CA TYR A 164 -4.28 -4.86 -26.09
C TYR A 164 -3.03 -4.55 -25.25
N THR A 165 -1.88 -5.10 -25.68
CA THR A 165 -0.56 -4.83 -25.10
C THR A 165 0.20 -3.82 -25.95
N ILE A 166 0.87 -2.89 -25.29
CA ILE A 166 1.85 -1.96 -25.87
C ILE A 166 3.25 -2.43 -25.48
N GLU A 167 4.15 -2.51 -26.46
CA GLU A 167 5.59 -2.59 -26.24
C GLU A 167 6.17 -1.17 -26.30
N TYR A 168 6.99 -0.79 -25.32
CA TYR A 168 7.62 0.53 -25.24
C TYR A 168 9.06 0.43 -24.75
N THR A 169 9.85 1.45 -25.06
CA THR A 169 11.22 1.57 -24.54
C THR A 169 11.23 2.51 -23.35
N ALA A 170 11.54 1.97 -22.18
CA ALA A 170 11.69 2.76 -20.96
C ALA A 170 12.98 3.60 -20.97
N PRO A 171 13.09 4.68 -20.18
CA PRO A 171 14.33 5.39 -19.96
C PRO A 171 15.46 4.41 -19.56
N GLY A 172 16.60 4.46 -20.26
CA GLY A 172 17.68 3.49 -20.09
C GLY A 172 17.68 2.34 -21.11
N GLY A 173 16.76 2.36 -22.11
CA GLY A 173 16.80 1.47 -23.27
C GLY A 173 16.21 0.08 -23.03
N GLN A 174 15.50 -0.13 -21.90
CA GLN A 174 14.84 -1.41 -21.60
C GLN A 174 13.52 -1.53 -22.36
N THR A 175 13.31 -2.67 -23.01
CA THR A 175 12.01 -3.02 -23.61
C THR A 175 11.06 -3.49 -22.52
N CYS A 176 9.91 -2.85 -22.43
CA CYS A 176 8.86 -3.12 -21.46
C CYS A 176 7.51 -3.34 -22.14
N LEU A 177 6.61 -4.02 -21.42
CA LEU A 177 5.23 -4.26 -21.84
C LEU A 177 4.26 -3.59 -20.87
N ALA A 178 3.18 -3.07 -21.42
CA ALA A 178 2.04 -2.59 -20.66
C ALA A 178 0.72 -2.93 -21.36
N LEU A 179 -0.35 -3.03 -20.61
CA LEU A 179 -1.71 -2.99 -21.14
C LEU A 179 -1.97 -1.59 -21.70
N ASP A 180 -2.58 -1.50 -22.90
CA ASP A 180 -2.89 -0.22 -23.54
C ASP A 180 -4.04 0.50 -22.80
N PRO A 181 -3.80 1.64 -22.15
CA PRO A 181 -4.84 2.35 -21.41
C PRO A 181 -5.97 2.89 -22.29
N ALA A 182 -5.75 3.00 -23.62
CA ALA A 182 -6.76 3.46 -24.57
C ALA A 182 -7.81 2.38 -24.92
N ARG A 183 -7.55 1.12 -24.53
CA ARG A 183 -8.41 -0.01 -24.90
C ARG A 183 -9.49 -0.27 -23.84
N THR A 184 -10.72 -0.47 -24.32
CA THR A 184 -11.84 -0.83 -23.43
C THR A 184 -11.58 -2.19 -22.77
N GLU A 185 -11.01 -3.15 -23.50
CA GLU A 185 -10.67 -4.48 -23.01
C GLU A 185 -9.68 -4.41 -21.81
N THR A 186 -8.71 -3.52 -21.88
CA THR A 186 -7.79 -3.25 -20.77
C THR A 186 -8.54 -2.78 -19.52
N LYS A 187 -9.39 -1.77 -19.69
CA LYS A 187 -10.21 -1.22 -18.59
C LYS A 187 -11.08 -2.32 -17.96
N ASP A 188 -11.80 -3.08 -18.81
CA ASP A 188 -12.69 -4.14 -18.34
C ASP A 188 -11.93 -5.26 -17.60
N LEU A 189 -10.74 -5.64 -18.07
CA LEU A 189 -9.88 -6.60 -17.39
C LEU A 189 -9.45 -6.11 -16.00
N ILE A 190 -9.01 -4.85 -15.89
CA ILE A 190 -8.61 -4.26 -14.62
C ILE A 190 -9.78 -4.20 -13.65
N VAL A 191 -10.95 -3.75 -14.11
CA VAL A 191 -12.18 -3.66 -13.30
C VAL A 191 -12.63 -5.05 -12.83
N LYS A 192 -12.50 -6.10 -13.66
CA LYS A 192 -12.78 -7.49 -13.24
C LYS A 192 -11.86 -7.93 -12.11
N GLY A 193 -10.56 -7.65 -12.21
CA GLY A 193 -9.60 -7.94 -11.14
C GLY A 193 -9.88 -7.16 -9.85
N ILE A 194 -10.28 -5.89 -9.93
CA ILE A 194 -10.71 -5.11 -8.75
C ILE A 194 -11.95 -5.72 -8.12
N ARG A 195 -12.96 -6.05 -8.92
CA ARG A 195 -14.19 -6.72 -8.46
C ARG A 195 -13.86 -8.03 -7.73
N GLU A 196 -12.96 -8.82 -8.30
CA GLU A 196 -12.49 -10.08 -7.73
C GLU A 196 -11.92 -9.89 -6.33
N ILE A 197 -10.98 -8.94 -6.15
CA ILE A 197 -10.35 -8.64 -4.86
C ILE A 197 -11.41 -8.16 -3.85
N VAL A 198 -12.18 -7.13 -4.19
CA VAL A 198 -13.10 -6.49 -3.24
C VAL A 198 -14.26 -7.41 -2.85
N SER A 199 -14.65 -8.35 -3.73
CA SER A 199 -15.72 -9.31 -3.43
C SER A 199 -15.27 -10.52 -2.62
N ARG A 200 -14.00 -10.94 -2.76
CA ARG A 200 -13.48 -12.17 -2.16
C ARG A 200 -12.71 -11.94 -0.87
N TYR A 201 -12.12 -10.75 -0.70
CA TYR A 201 -11.18 -10.46 0.37
C TYR A 201 -11.61 -9.27 1.23
N ASP A 202 -11.28 -9.33 2.50
CA ASP A 202 -11.60 -8.27 3.45
C ASP A 202 -10.53 -7.16 3.46
N VAL A 203 -10.22 -6.63 2.27
CA VAL A 203 -9.30 -5.49 2.14
C VAL A 203 -9.93 -4.20 2.68
N ASP A 204 -9.14 -3.35 3.35
CA ASP A 204 -9.58 -2.03 3.84
C ASP A 204 -9.52 -0.98 2.73
N GLY A 205 -8.66 -1.19 1.74
CA GLY A 205 -8.51 -0.29 0.60
C GLY A 205 -7.89 -0.94 -0.62
N ILE A 206 -8.09 -0.25 -1.75
CA ILE A 206 -7.38 -0.47 -3.01
C ILE A 206 -6.47 0.72 -3.26
N HIS A 207 -5.25 0.46 -3.65
CA HIS A 207 -4.23 1.48 -3.91
C HIS A 207 -3.62 1.33 -5.29
N PHE A 208 -3.55 2.43 -6.06
CA PHE A 208 -2.79 2.51 -7.31
C PHE A 208 -1.54 3.38 -7.11
N ASP A 209 -0.47 3.08 -7.84
CA ASP A 209 0.73 3.91 -7.94
C ASP A 209 0.68 4.90 -9.12
N ASP A 210 1.85 5.39 -9.55
CA ASP A 210 2.00 6.40 -10.62
C ASP A 210 2.23 5.81 -12.02
N TYR A 211 2.17 4.48 -12.18
CA TYR A 211 2.44 3.84 -13.48
C TYR A 211 1.23 3.85 -14.41
N PHE A 212 0.82 5.05 -14.85
CA PHE A 212 -0.18 5.23 -15.90
C PHE A 212 0.48 5.26 -17.29
N TYR A 213 0.63 6.42 -17.89
CA TYR A 213 1.43 6.59 -19.11
C TYR A 213 2.87 6.95 -18.74
N VAL A 214 3.69 5.95 -18.50
CA VAL A 214 5.12 6.17 -18.18
C VAL A 214 5.90 6.67 -19.38
N SER A 215 7.10 7.20 -19.16
CA SER A 215 8.00 7.64 -20.24
C SER A 215 8.21 6.53 -21.27
N GLY A 216 8.13 6.87 -22.55
CA GLY A 216 8.14 5.93 -23.68
C GLY A 216 6.74 5.49 -24.12
N MET A 217 5.77 5.38 -23.22
CA MET A 217 4.35 5.22 -23.57
C MET A 217 3.67 6.59 -23.81
N ALA A 218 4.02 7.57 -22.99
CA ALA A 218 3.40 8.90 -23.01
C ALA A 218 3.56 9.62 -24.36
N ASP A 219 4.63 9.36 -25.07
CA ASP A 219 4.98 10.08 -26.32
C ASP A 219 4.06 9.73 -27.51
N GLN A 220 3.21 8.71 -27.36
CA GLN A 220 2.34 8.23 -28.43
C GLN A 220 0.98 8.93 -28.50
N LEU A 221 0.57 9.64 -27.43
CA LEU A 221 -0.73 10.29 -27.34
C LEU A 221 -0.59 11.70 -26.74
N ASP A 222 -1.49 12.62 -27.11
CA ASP A 222 -1.61 13.90 -26.47
C ASP A 222 -2.08 13.76 -25.01
N ILE A 223 -1.82 14.82 -24.22
CA ILE A 223 -2.08 14.80 -22.78
C ILE A 223 -3.57 14.69 -22.42
N VAL A 224 -4.45 15.24 -23.28
CA VAL A 224 -5.91 15.18 -23.04
C VAL A 224 -6.40 13.76 -23.22
N SER A 225 -5.96 13.10 -24.29
CA SER A 225 -6.29 11.69 -24.55
C SER A 225 -5.79 10.78 -23.42
N ARG A 226 -4.56 10.99 -22.93
CA ARG A 226 -4.01 10.23 -21.78
C ARG A 226 -4.86 10.40 -20.53
N LYS A 227 -5.20 11.65 -20.18
CA LYS A 227 -6.06 11.95 -19.01
C LYS A 227 -7.45 11.31 -19.15
N ASN A 228 -8.08 11.40 -20.32
CA ASN A 228 -9.40 10.80 -20.55
C ASN A 228 -9.38 9.28 -20.37
N ASN A 229 -8.37 8.60 -20.89
CA ASN A 229 -8.23 7.15 -20.75
C ASN A 229 -8.05 6.73 -19.28
N VAL A 230 -7.20 7.43 -18.53
CA VAL A 230 -6.97 7.15 -17.11
C VAL A 230 -8.19 7.50 -16.28
N ASN A 231 -8.86 8.63 -16.53
CA ASN A 231 -10.10 9.01 -15.86
C ASN A 231 -11.23 7.98 -16.04
N ALA A 232 -11.36 7.43 -17.26
CA ALA A 232 -12.34 6.38 -17.54
C ALA A 232 -12.10 5.12 -16.70
N LEU A 233 -10.83 4.74 -16.47
CA LEU A 233 -10.49 3.63 -15.57
C LEU A 233 -10.74 4.00 -14.11
N VAL A 234 -10.18 5.12 -13.64
CA VAL A 234 -10.21 5.52 -12.23
C VAL A 234 -11.64 5.68 -11.72
N SER A 235 -12.52 6.36 -12.48
CA SER A 235 -13.93 6.53 -12.10
C SER A 235 -14.69 5.20 -12.10
N GLN A 236 -14.41 4.29 -13.03
CA GLN A 236 -15.05 2.98 -13.06
C GLN A 236 -14.57 2.07 -11.92
N VAL A 237 -13.28 2.12 -11.58
CA VAL A 237 -12.73 1.41 -10.40
C VAL A 237 -13.38 1.94 -9.13
N TYR A 238 -13.43 3.26 -8.95
CA TYR A 238 -14.08 3.88 -7.79
C TYR A 238 -15.53 3.42 -7.64
N SER A 239 -16.34 3.57 -8.69
CA SER A 239 -17.75 3.17 -8.67
C SER A 239 -17.93 1.67 -8.42
N THR A 240 -17.06 0.83 -8.97
CA THR A 240 -17.06 -0.62 -8.74
C THR A 240 -16.81 -0.96 -7.27
N ILE A 241 -15.76 -0.37 -6.66
CA ILE A 241 -15.44 -0.57 -5.25
C ILE A 241 -16.63 -0.13 -4.38
N LYS A 242 -17.15 1.07 -4.59
CA LYS A 242 -18.25 1.61 -3.79
C LYS A 242 -19.54 0.84 -3.93
N SER A 243 -19.81 0.23 -5.08
CA SER A 243 -20.99 -0.62 -5.29
C SER A 243 -20.92 -1.96 -4.55
N ILE A 244 -19.71 -2.49 -4.28
CA ILE A 244 -19.49 -3.80 -3.63
C ILE A 244 -19.24 -3.62 -2.15
N LYS A 245 -18.29 -2.77 -1.77
CA LYS A 245 -17.84 -2.54 -0.40
C LYS A 245 -17.70 -1.03 -0.14
N PRO A 246 -18.77 -0.30 0.20
CA PRO A 246 -18.74 1.16 0.35
C PRO A 246 -17.69 1.68 1.33
N GLY A 247 -17.34 0.89 2.34
CA GLY A 247 -16.28 1.21 3.33
C GLY A 247 -14.85 0.98 2.85
N CYS A 248 -14.64 0.27 1.73
CA CYS A 248 -13.32 0.08 1.15
C CYS A 248 -12.84 1.38 0.49
N THR A 249 -11.66 1.87 0.88
CA THR A 249 -11.10 3.11 0.33
C THR A 249 -10.42 2.85 -1.02
N PHE A 250 -10.40 3.86 -1.88
CA PHE A 250 -9.61 3.84 -3.10
C PHE A 250 -8.71 5.07 -3.17
N GLY A 251 -7.40 4.86 -3.21
CA GLY A 251 -6.43 5.93 -3.30
C GLY A 251 -5.37 5.71 -4.35
N ILE A 252 -4.69 6.81 -4.69
CA ILE A 252 -3.63 6.81 -5.70
C ILE A 252 -2.40 7.52 -5.16
N SER A 253 -1.21 6.96 -5.42
CA SER A 253 0.08 7.60 -5.13
C SER A 253 0.76 8.07 -6.43
N PRO A 254 0.41 9.25 -6.95
CA PRO A 254 1.00 9.80 -8.16
C PRO A 254 2.43 10.29 -7.91
N ALA A 255 3.15 10.60 -9.01
CA ALA A 255 4.46 11.23 -8.94
C ALA A 255 4.42 12.51 -8.09
N GLY A 256 5.40 12.72 -7.22
CA GLY A 256 5.42 13.83 -6.25
C GLY A 256 5.44 15.24 -6.86
N ASN A 257 5.91 15.38 -8.11
CA ASN A 257 5.75 16.60 -8.88
C ASN A 257 4.39 16.57 -9.61
N PRO A 258 3.46 17.53 -9.34
CA PRO A 258 2.17 17.60 -10.00
C PRO A 258 2.23 17.61 -11.54
N ASP A 259 3.24 18.28 -12.12
CA ASP A 259 3.37 18.34 -13.58
C ASP A 259 3.81 16.99 -14.17
N ASN A 260 4.68 16.26 -13.48
CA ASN A 260 5.03 14.90 -13.88
C ASN A 260 3.79 13.97 -13.80
N ALA A 261 3.01 14.08 -12.73
CA ALA A 261 1.77 13.31 -12.60
C ALA A 261 0.81 13.60 -13.77
N ARG A 262 0.59 14.87 -14.11
CA ARG A 262 -0.23 15.26 -15.27
C ARG A 262 0.33 14.71 -16.58
N SER A 263 1.66 14.77 -16.78
CA SER A 263 2.29 14.26 -18.01
C SER A 263 2.10 12.76 -18.20
N GLN A 264 1.96 12.02 -17.10
CA GLN A 264 1.66 10.58 -17.10
C GLN A 264 0.16 10.26 -17.25
N GLY A 265 -0.68 11.27 -17.49
CA GLY A 265 -2.12 11.09 -17.66
C GLY A 265 -2.92 11.05 -16.34
N ALA A 266 -2.27 11.26 -15.19
CA ALA A 266 -2.97 11.43 -13.93
C ALA A 266 -3.68 12.79 -13.91
N ASP A 267 -5.00 12.79 -14.05
CA ASP A 267 -5.80 14.02 -14.05
C ASP A 267 -6.11 14.48 -12.62
N ILE A 268 -5.03 14.76 -11.90
CA ILE A 268 -5.08 15.17 -10.49
C ILE A 268 -5.95 16.41 -10.25
N ASP A 269 -6.06 17.28 -11.24
CA ASP A 269 -6.90 18.49 -11.16
C ASP A 269 -8.37 18.09 -11.05
N THR A 270 -8.83 17.13 -11.87
CA THR A 270 -10.18 16.57 -11.82
C THR A 270 -10.40 15.75 -10.54
N TRP A 271 -9.46 14.86 -10.20
CA TRP A 271 -9.62 13.98 -9.04
C TRP A 271 -9.69 14.73 -7.71
N LEU A 272 -8.98 15.86 -7.58
CA LEU A 272 -8.94 16.68 -6.37
C LEU A 272 -10.01 17.79 -6.33
N SER A 273 -10.82 17.96 -7.41
CA SER A 273 -11.89 18.96 -7.47
C SER A 273 -13.28 18.36 -7.68
N THR A 274 -13.38 17.10 -8.08
CA THR A 274 -14.64 16.46 -8.49
C THR A 274 -14.81 15.10 -7.80
N PRO A 275 -15.94 14.82 -7.13
CA PRO A 275 -16.22 13.52 -6.52
C PRO A 275 -16.31 12.38 -7.54
N GLY A 276 -16.07 11.13 -7.07
CA GLY A 276 -16.30 9.93 -7.87
C GLY A 276 -15.06 9.34 -8.53
N TYR A 277 -13.87 9.75 -8.10
CA TYR A 277 -12.59 9.24 -8.58
C TYR A 277 -11.77 8.53 -7.51
N ILE A 278 -11.52 9.19 -6.39
CA ILE A 278 -10.66 8.69 -5.31
C ILE A 278 -11.22 9.09 -3.93
N ASP A 279 -10.83 8.37 -2.88
CA ASP A 279 -11.10 8.74 -1.49
C ASP A 279 -9.93 9.47 -0.83
N TYR A 280 -8.71 9.28 -1.32
CA TYR A 280 -7.51 9.94 -0.82
C TYR A 280 -6.44 10.04 -1.89
N ILE A 281 -5.45 10.93 -1.68
CA ILE A 281 -4.27 11.03 -2.54
C ILE A 281 -2.99 10.94 -1.70
N MET A 282 -1.95 10.29 -2.27
CA MET A 282 -0.69 10.01 -1.57
C MET A 282 0.52 10.30 -2.48
N PRO A 283 0.79 11.59 -2.82
CA PRO A 283 1.88 11.93 -3.74
C PRO A 283 3.25 11.47 -3.21
N GLN A 284 4.09 10.93 -4.09
CA GLN A 284 5.42 10.40 -3.80
C GLN A 284 6.45 11.55 -3.71
N ILE A 285 6.49 12.26 -2.57
CA ILE A 285 7.31 13.46 -2.38
C ILE A 285 8.71 13.07 -1.90
N TYR A 286 9.54 12.56 -2.81
CA TYR A 286 10.83 11.92 -2.53
C TYR A 286 12.02 12.88 -2.56
N TRP A 287 11.88 14.08 -1.99
CA TRP A 287 12.93 15.12 -1.88
C TRP A 287 13.05 15.60 -0.44
N THR A 288 14.19 16.18 -0.11
CA THR A 288 14.36 16.99 1.11
C THR A 288 14.18 18.47 0.82
N ASP A 289 14.24 19.31 1.86
CA ASP A 289 14.25 20.77 1.72
C ASP A 289 15.66 21.37 1.49
N VAL A 290 16.63 20.50 1.19
CA VAL A 290 18.00 20.90 0.80
C VAL A 290 18.30 20.43 -0.63
N TYR A 291 17.38 20.76 -1.55
CA TYR A 291 17.53 20.40 -2.96
C TYR A 291 18.24 21.51 -3.73
N MET A 292 19.40 21.18 -4.34
CA MET A 292 20.23 22.14 -5.04
C MET A 292 19.74 22.36 -6.47
N THR A 293 19.58 23.62 -6.85
CA THR A 293 19.35 24.07 -8.22
C THR A 293 20.50 24.97 -8.69
N ALA A 294 20.50 25.38 -9.94
CA ALA A 294 21.46 26.36 -10.45
C ALA A 294 21.42 27.69 -9.67
N ASN A 295 20.29 28.02 -9.05
CA ASN A 295 20.07 29.27 -8.30
C ASN A 295 20.20 29.07 -6.77
N GLY A 296 20.77 27.95 -6.31
CA GLY A 296 20.94 27.62 -4.90
C GLY A 296 19.96 26.58 -4.38
N ALA A 297 19.94 26.37 -3.05
CA ALA A 297 19.06 25.41 -2.39
C ALA A 297 17.60 25.86 -2.41
N VAL A 298 16.68 24.92 -2.65
CA VAL A 298 15.24 25.14 -2.57
C VAL A 298 14.59 24.13 -1.62
N PRO A 299 13.56 24.53 -0.84
CA PRO A 299 12.82 23.64 0.04
C PRO A 299 11.86 22.78 -0.79
N MET A 300 12.41 21.77 -1.48
CA MET A 300 11.67 21.03 -2.49
C MET A 300 10.51 20.24 -1.89
N PHE A 301 10.72 19.58 -0.75
CA PHE A 301 9.65 18.84 -0.06
C PHE A 301 8.49 19.76 0.30
N SER A 302 8.76 20.85 1.02
CA SER A 302 7.75 21.82 1.45
C SER A 302 7.01 22.45 0.27
N ASN A 303 7.73 22.79 -0.80
CA ASN A 303 7.13 23.36 -2.02
C ASN A 303 6.18 22.36 -2.70
N ARG A 304 6.55 21.07 -2.77
CA ARG A 304 5.67 20.04 -3.35
C ARG A 304 4.45 19.79 -2.47
N CYS A 305 4.62 19.67 -1.14
CA CYS A 305 3.49 19.57 -0.22
C CYS A 305 2.50 20.72 -0.41
N SER A 306 2.98 21.97 -0.43
CA SER A 306 2.14 23.15 -0.62
C SER A 306 1.41 23.13 -1.98
N ALA A 307 2.09 22.71 -3.06
CA ALA A 307 1.48 22.59 -4.37
C ALA A 307 0.32 21.59 -4.40
N TRP A 308 0.48 20.42 -3.77
CA TRP A 308 -0.58 19.43 -3.67
C TRP A 308 -1.75 19.91 -2.81
N THR A 309 -1.48 20.53 -1.66
CA THR A 309 -2.53 21.13 -0.80
C THR A 309 -3.35 22.17 -1.57
N ALA A 310 -2.70 23.02 -2.38
CA ALA A 310 -3.39 24.03 -3.19
C ALA A 310 -4.35 23.42 -4.25
N LEU A 311 -4.07 22.20 -4.72
CA LEU A 311 -4.91 21.47 -5.68
C LEU A 311 -6.12 20.81 -5.03
N ASN A 312 -6.06 20.46 -3.74
CA ASN A 312 -7.07 19.67 -3.04
C ASN A 312 -8.34 20.46 -2.70
N LYS A 313 -9.16 20.72 -3.69
CA LYS A 313 -10.42 21.50 -3.55
C LYS A 313 -11.52 20.72 -2.85
N GLN A 314 -11.50 19.38 -2.93
CA GLN A 314 -12.45 18.52 -2.25
C GLN A 314 -12.13 18.29 -0.78
N GLN A 315 -10.95 18.75 -0.30
CA GLN A 315 -10.46 18.46 1.05
C GLN A 315 -10.40 16.95 1.35
N LEU A 316 -9.99 16.16 0.34
CA LEU A 316 -9.75 14.73 0.52
C LEU A 316 -8.59 14.50 1.49
N PRO A 317 -8.58 13.38 2.23
CA PRO A 317 -7.40 12.97 2.98
C PRO A 317 -6.15 12.93 2.10
N MET A 318 -5.06 13.51 2.60
CA MET A 318 -3.78 13.57 1.92
C MET A 318 -2.70 12.91 2.77
N TYR A 319 -1.89 12.06 2.15
CA TYR A 319 -0.79 11.39 2.84
C TYR A 319 0.51 11.64 2.07
N ALA A 320 1.61 11.94 2.79
CA ALA A 320 2.89 12.18 2.14
C ALA A 320 3.62 10.85 1.89
N GLY A 321 3.89 10.52 0.63
CA GLY A 321 4.82 9.44 0.28
C GLY A 321 6.25 9.87 0.58
N LEU A 322 6.95 9.17 1.47
CA LEU A 322 8.28 9.49 1.95
C LEU A 322 9.30 8.45 1.50
N ALA A 323 10.49 8.90 1.09
CA ALA A 323 11.52 8.05 0.50
C ALA A 323 12.48 7.48 1.55
N LEU A 324 12.03 6.49 2.33
CA LEU A 324 12.89 5.81 3.30
C LEU A 324 14.17 5.25 2.66
N TYR A 325 14.11 4.79 1.42
CA TYR A 325 15.27 4.25 0.67
C TYR A 325 16.38 5.28 0.37
N ARG A 326 16.10 6.57 0.55
CA ARG A 326 17.08 7.64 0.31
C ARG A 326 17.86 8.04 1.56
N VAL A 327 17.44 7.59 2.74
CA VAL A 327 18.12 7.90 4.01
C VAL A 327 19.60 7.54 3.93
N GLY A 328 20.46 8.48 4.30
CA GLY A 328 21.92 8.33 4.28
C GLY A 328 22.55 8.29 2.87
N THR A 329 21.77 8.45 1.80
CA THR A 329 22.34 8.42 0.45
C THR A 329 22.99 9.76 0.08
N ASN A 330 24.20 9.67 -0.53
CA ASN A 330 24.86 10.84 -1.12
C ASN A 330 24.24 11.18 -2.46
N SER A 331 23.67 12.37 -2.59
CA SER A 331 23.14 12.93 -3.83
C SER A 331 23.86 14.23 -4.17
N LYS A 332 24.14 14.45 -5.44
CA LYS A 332 24.72 15.72 -5.91
C LYS A 332 23.73 16.88 -5.88
N THR A 333 22.44 16.58 -5.89
CA THR A 333 21.37 17.57 -5.97
C THR A 333 20.51 17.62 -4.71
N ASP A 334 20.29 16.52 -4.02
CA ASP A 334 19.44 16.45 -2.82
C ASP A 334 20.31 16.13 -1.60
N LEU A 335 20.92 17.18 -1.05
CA LEU A 335 21.97 17.04 -0.04
C LEU A 335 21.45 16.64 1.34
N GLY A 336 20.15 16.88 1.62
CA GLY A 336 19.56 16.65 2.94
C GLY A 336 19.62 15.20 3.39
N TRP A 337 19.54 14.24 2.47
CA TRP A 337 19.52 12.81 2.81
C TRP A 337 20.77 12.31 3.53
N ALA A 338 21.95 12.88 3.21
CA ALA A 338 23.21 12.54 3.88
C ALA A 338 23.57 13.49 5.01
N ALA A 339 22.93 14.67 5.08
CA ALA A 339 23.30 15.74 6.00
C ALA A 339 22.56 15.65 7.35
N SER A 340 21.47 14.88 7.44
CA SER A 340 20.63 14.78 8.63
C SER A 340 20.06 13.37 8.78
N ASP A 341 19.79 12.99 10.02
CA ASP A 341 19.12 11.76 10.43
C ASP A 341 17.69 12.03 10.95
N THR A 342 17.15 13.21 10.71
CA THR A 342 15.81 13.66 11.13
C THR A 342 14.93 14.10 9.97
N ASN A 343 15.31 13.79 8.72
CA ASN A 343 14.57 14.21 7.53
C ASN A 343 13.12 13.71 7.54
N LEU A 344 12.89 12.43 7.84
CA LEU A 344 11.54 11.85 7.82
C LEU A 344 10.65 12.48 8.90
N ALA A 345 11.17 12.71 10.09
CA ALA A 345 10.45 13.38 11.17
C ALA A 345 10.10 14.82 10.80
N TYR A 346 11.06 15.56 10.25
CA TYR A 346 10.84 16.91 9.73
C TYR A 346 9.79 16.93 8.61
N GLN A 347 9.88 16.01 7.66
CA GLN A 347 8.94 15.88 6.55
C GLN A 347 7.52 15.60 7.05
N TYR A 348 7.37 14.70 8.01
CA TYR A 348 6.05 14.40 8.58
C TYR A 348 5.45 15.62 9.30
N VAL A 349 6.23 16.31 10.14
CA VAL A 349 5.78 17.52 10.85
C VAL A 349 5.40 18.61 9.86
N THR A 350 6.22 18.85 8.84
CA THR A 350 5.96 19.83 7.78
C THR A 350 4.70 19.49 7.00
N ALA A 351 4.54 18.24 6.56
CA ALA A 351 3.35 17.79 5.85
C ALA A 351 2.08 17.98 6.72
N LYS A 352 2.14 17.61 8.00
CA LYS A 352 1.03 17.81 8.94
C LYS A 352 0.64 19.28 9.09
N GLN A 353 1.62 20.19 9.17
CA GLN A 353 1.37 21.65 9.24
C GLN A 353 0.72 22.17 7.94
N LEU A 354 0.96 21.50 6.81
CA LEU A 354 0.39 21.81 5.50
C LEU A 354 -0.93 21.07 5.22
N GLY A 355 -1.52 20.40 6.24
CA GLY A 355 -2.83 19.79 6.16
C GLY A 355 -2.84 18.33 5.66
N TYR A 356 -1.72 17.61 5.78
CA TYR A 356 -1.69 16.18 5.50
C TYR A 356 -2.13 15.35 6.70
N ASP A 357 -2.81 14.24 6.42
CA ASP A 357 -3.40 13.33 7.41
C ASP A 357 -2.52 12.12 7.70
N GLY A 358 -1.24 12.17 7.32
CA GLY A 358 -0.28 11.10 7.59
C GLY A 358 0.77 10.93 6.49
N TYR A 359 1.38 9.75 6.47
CA TYR A 359 2.46 9.42 5.54
C TYR A 359 2.46 7.94 5.16
N ALA A 360 3.22 7.60 4.11
CA ALA A 360 3.64 6.24 3.80
C ALA A 360 5.14 6.18 3.51
N LEU A 361 5.84 5.18 4.05
CA LEU A 361 7.27 4.97 3.84
C LEU A 361 7.52 4.02 2.66
N PHE A 362 8.28 4.44 1.67
CA PHE A 362 8.72 3.60 0.57
C PHE A 362 10.18 3.17 0.82
N ARG A 363 10.47 1.89 1.13
CA ARG A 363 9.62 0.71 1.24
C ARG A 363 10.08 -0.19 2.41
N TYR A 364 9.39 -1.30 2.67
CA TYR A 364 9.59 -2.19 3.82
C TYR A 364 11.04 -2.62 4.05
N GLN A 365 11.78 -3.08 3.03
CA GLN A 365 13.16 -3.53 3.16
C GLN A 365 14.06 -2.55 3.93
N TRP A 366 13.77 -1.26 3.84
CA TRP A 366 14.57 -0.21 4.49
C TRP A 366 14.25 -0.04 5.98
N LEU A 367 13.14 -0.63 6.48
CA LEU A 367 12.88 -0.70 7.92
C LEU A 367 13.92 -1.57 8.64
N GLU A 368 14.57 -2.49 7.93
CA GLU A 368 15.53 -3.44 8.47
C GLU A 368 16.99 -2.99 8.28
N LYS A 369 17.21 -1.85 7.63
CA LYS A 369 18.57 -1.36 7.37
C LYS A 369 19.05 -0.46 8.50
N GLU A 370 20.24 -0.75 9.04
CA GLU A 370 20.86 0.02 10.12
C GLU A 370 20.96 1.52 9.79
N ILE A 371 21.26 1.87 8.54
CA ILE A 371 21.35 3.26 8.08
C ILE A 371 20.04 4.05 8.27
N ALA A 372 18.89 3.38 8.28
CA ALA A 372 17.59 4.02 8.46
C ALA A 372 17.14 4.10 9.93
N ALA A 373 17.82 3.40 10.85
CA ALA A 373 17.37 3.24 12.23
C ALA A 373 17.22 4.57 12.99
N ALA A 374 18.15 5.51 12.82
CA ALA A 374 18.09 6.83 13.46
C ALA A 374 16.86 7.63 12.98
N GLU A 375 16.67 7.75 11.66
CA GLU A 375 15.51 8.42 11.04
C GLU A 375 14.18 7.82 11.50
N LEU A 376 14.07 6.48 11.53
CA LEU A 376 12.88 5.76 11.94
C LEU A 376 12.58 5.97 13.42
N ASN A 377 13.59 5.97 14.29
CA ASN A 377 13.43 6.25 15.72
C ASN A 377 13.02 7.69 15.97
N HIS A 378 13.54 8.66 15.22
CA HIS A 378 13.07 10.05 15.29
C HIS A 378 11.62 10.17 14.84
N LEU A 379 11.26 9.57 13.68
CA LEU A 379 9.89 9.60 13.14
C LEU A 379 8.86 8.96 14.08
N LYS A 380 9.22 7.85 14.75
CA LYS A 380 8.36 7.11 15.67
C LYS A 380 7.85 7.97 16.85
N ASN A 381 8.59 9.01 17.23
CA ASN A 381 8.26 9.87 18.37
C ASN A 381 7.14 10.89 18.05
N TYR A 382 6.65 10.95 16.82
CA TYR A 382 5.55 11.80 16.37
C TYR A 382 4.32 10.97 15.99
#